data_886e9d8cdaf79614c10d95d13c46de97
#
_entry.id   886e9d8cdaf79614c10d95d13c46de97
#
_cell.length_a   1.000
_cell.length_b   1.000
_cell.length_c   1.000
_cell.angle_alpha   90.00
_cell.angle_beta   90.00
_cell.angle_gamma   90.00
#
_symmetry.space_group_name_H-M   'P 1'
#
loop_
_entity.id
_entity.type
_entity.pdbx_description
1 polymer ?
#
loop_
_entity_poly.entity_id
_entity_poly.type
_entity_poly.pdbx_seq_one_letter_code
_entity_poly.pdbx_strand_id
1 'polypeptide(L)'
;ALGIIGIVVALAIFLYGAYKNVSVLYLAPLCGVIVAVTNGLNANDAFTSLYVGAVEQNAATGAWEIGGVCGMITAIFPTVFLGGLFGKVLADSGAAQSISSTLVNKFVMPVNNKEKQAKRAVLIMLLIECILTYGGVDGFVAIFATFPIAMYMASRIGIPRRMVPAMLALSCGANSAPFVLSINNIICMSILQTSPGAAPIPGFISFIVIEIGVYFICST
;
A
#
# COMPACT_ATOMS: atom_id res chain seq x y z
N ALA A 1 9.90 2.46 32.24
CA ALA A 1 10.48 3.70 31.69
C ALA A 1 11.54 3.41 30.61
N LEU A 2 12.47 2.47 30.85
CA LEU A 2 13.54 2.12 29.91
C LEU A 2 12.99 1.59 28.56
N GLY A 3 11.95 0.76 28.58
CA GLY A 3 11.37 0.18 27.37
C GLY A 3 10.76 1.23 26.43
N ILE A 4 10.09 2.24 26.98
CA ILE A 4 9.52 3.34 26.16
C ILE A 4 10.64 4.16 25.51
N ILE A 5 11.70 4.44 26.27
CA ILE A 5 12.89 5.14 25.74
C ILE A 5 13.52 4.32 24.60
N GLY A 6 13.62 3.02 24.76
CA GLY A 6 14.12 2.10 23.73
C GLY A 6 13.31 2.15 22.43
N ILE A 7 11.98 2.19 22.53
CA ILE A 7 11.08 2.32 21.38
C ILE A 7 11.31 3.66 20.67
N VAL A 8 11.37 4.77 21.41
CA VAL A 8 11.58 6.10 20.83
C VAL A 8 12.94 6.20 20.13
N VAL A 9 13.99 5.66 20.77
CA VAL A 9 15.34 5.63 20.17
C VAL A 9 15.37 4.77 18.91
N ALA A 10 14.75 3.59 18.93
CA ALA A 10 14.68 2.71 17.78
C ALA A 10 13.94 3.37 16.59
N LEU A 11 12.82 4.05 16.86
CA LEU A 11 12.09 4.81 15.87
C LEU A 11 12.92 5.97 15.30
N ALA A 12 13.64 6.69 16.15
CA ALA A 12 14.51 7.79 15.69
C ALA A 12 15.62 7.26 14.78
N ILE A 13 16.27 6.14 15.15
CA ILE A 13 17.29 5.48 14.33
C ILE A 13 16.71 5.00 13.01
N PHE A 14 15.51 4.41 13.04
CA PHE A 14 14.82 3.94 11.84
C PHE A 14 14.53 5.09 10.86
N LEU A 15 13.95 6.18 11.35
CA LEU A 15 13.62 7.34 10.55
C LEU A 15 14.88 8.02 9.98
N TYR A 16 15.91 8.17 10.82
CA TYR A 16 17.18 8.74 10.38
C TYR A 16 17.88 7.87 9.33
N GLY A 17 17.92 6.55 9.54
CA GLY A 17 18.50 5.61 8.57
C GLY A 17 17.74 5.58 7.26
N ALA A 18 16.40 5.58 7.30
CA ALA A 18 15.56 5.66 6.12
C ALA A 18 15.79 6.98 5.35
N TYR A 19 15.92 8.09 6.05
CA TYR A 19 16.28 9.39 5.44
C TYR A 19 17.66 9.36 4.75
N LYS A 20 18.61 8.59 5.29
CA LYS A 20 19.94 8.37 4.69
C LYS A 20 19.96 7.32 3.59
N ASN A 21 18.81 6.82 3.14
CA ASN A 21 18.68 5.75 2.15
C ASN A 21 19.32 4.41 2.57
N VAL A 22 19.46 4.16 3.87
CA VAL A 22 19.86 2.84 4.36
C VAL A 22 18.70 1.87 4.15
N SER A 23 18.99 0.68 3.64
CA SER A 23 17.95 -0.32 3.36
C SER A 23 17.16 -0.69 4.63
N VAL A 24 15.84 -0.62 4.53
CA VAL A 24 14.91 -1.01 5.59
C VAL A 24 15.11 -2.45 6.05
N LEU A 25 15.57 -3.33 5.14
CA LEU A 25 15.88 -4.73 5.45
C LEU A 25 16.94 -4.90 6.56
N TYR A 26 17.85 -3.95 6.70
CA TYR A 26 18.85 -3.96 7.78
C TYR A 26 18.38 -3.13 8.98
N LEU A 27 17.69 -2.02 8.73
CA LEU A 27 17.23 -1.13 9.78
C LEU A 27 16.15 -1.76 10.66
N ALA A 28 15.20 -2.47 10.08
CA ALA A 28 14.11 -3.06 10.83
C ALA A 28 14.57 -4.12 11.85
N PRO A 29 15.44 -5.10 11.49
CA PRO A 29 16.01 -6.03 12.46
C PRO A 29 16.82 -5.35 13.55
N LEU A 30 17.66 -4.38 13.18
CA LEU A 30 18.47 -3.63 14.13
C LEU A 30 17.61 -2.91 15.17
N CYS A 31 16.58 -2.20 14.72
CA CYS A 31 15.62 -1.53 15.60
C CYS A 31 14.86 -2.53 16.49
N GLY A 32 14.48 -3.68 15.93
CA GLY A 32 13.84 -4.76 16.69
C GLY A 32 14.70 -5.27 17.83
N VAL A 33 16.00 -5.49 17.58
CA VAL A 33 16.96 -5.91 18.62
C VAL A 33 17.12 -4.82 19.69
N ILE A 34 17.20 -3.54 19.31
CA ILE A 34 17.30 -2.42 20.27
C ILE A 34 16.08 -2.41 21.19
N VAL A 35 14.88 -2.56 20.65
CA VAL A 35 13.65 -2.62 21.45
C VAL A 35 13.64 -3.83 22.36
N ALA A 36 14.05 -5.00 21.87
CA ALA A 36 14.11 -6.21 22.67
C ALA A 36 15.04 -6.08 23.87
N VAL A 37 16.26 -5.65 23.65
CA VAL A 37 17.29 -5.50 24.69
C VAL A 37 16.87 -4.44 25.73
N THR A 38 16.30 -3.32 25.30
CA THR A 38 15.85 -2.26 26.24
C THR A 38 14.64 -2.66 27.07
N ASN A 39 13.88 -3.67 26.63
CA ASN A 39 12.79 -4.27 27.39
C ASN A 39 13.20 -5.52 28.20
N GLY A 40 14.49 -5.85 28.20
CA GLY A 40 15.02 -6.98 28.96
C GLY A 40 14.71 -8.36 28.34
N LEU A 41 14.34 -8.38 27.06
CA LEU A 41 14.14 -9.62 26.31
C LEU A 41 15.48 -10.15 25.80
N ASN A 42 15.60 -11.48 25.71
CA ASN A 42 16.76 -12.09 25.06
C ASN A 42 16.74 -11.73 23.57
N ALA A 43 17.81 -11.14 23.07
CA ALA A 43 17.91 -10.68 21.69
C ALA A 43 17.73 -11.83 20.67
N ASN A 44 18.21 -13.05 20.99
CA ASN A 44 18.05 -14.21 20.13
C ASN A 44 16.58 -14.68 20.06
N ASP A 45 15.89 -14.74 21.20
CA ASP A 45 14.49 -15.16 21.26
C ASP A 45 13.59 -14.10 20.58
N ALA A 46 13.89 -12.83 20.79
CA ALA A 46 13.19 -11.73 20.15
C ALA A 46 13.38 -11.74 18.61
N PHE A 47 14.60 -12.02 18.15
CA PHE A 47 14.89 -12.14 16.73
C PHE A 47 14.16 -13.35 16.11
N THR A 48 14.20 -14.50 16.78
CA THR A 48 13.51 -15.71 16.33
C THR A 48 12.00 -15.50 16.26
N SER A 49 11.40 -14.92 17.31
CA SER A 49 9.97 -14.63 17.33
C SER A 49 9.55 -13.56 16.32
N LEU A 50 10.43 -12.59 16.02
CA LEU A 50 10.16 -11.57 15.00
C LEU A 50 10.13 -12.17 13.59
N TYR A 51 11.08 -13.05 13.27
CA TYR A 51 11.20 -13.61 11.92
C TYR A 51 10.38 -14.86 11.70
N VAL A 52 10.50 -15.83 12.59
CA VAL A 52 9.80 -17.11 12.46
C VAL A 52 8.42 -17.05 13.11
N GLY A 53 8.30 -16.31 14.23
CA GLY A 53 7.07 -16.23 15.01
C GLY A 53 6.69 -17.55 15.68
N ALA A 54 5.59 -17.55 16.39
CA ALA A 54 4.97 -18.77 16.87
C ALA A 54 4.20 -19.44 15.73
N VAL A 55 4.29 -20.75 15.63
CA VAL A 55 3.41 -21.55 14.78
C VAL A 55 2.23 -21.97 15.64
N GLU A 56 1.10 -21.33 15.45
CA GLU A 56 -0.11 -21.56 16.24
C GLU A 56 -1.25 -22.06 15.35
N GLN A 57 -2.10 -22.91 15.91
CA GLN A 57 -3.29 -23.35 15.23
C GLN A 57 -4.41 -22.35 15.49
N ASN A 58 -4.95 -21.76 14.44
CA ASN A 58 -6.09 -20.86 14.55
C ASN A 58 -7.30 -21.64 15.08
N ALA A 59 -7.78 -21.27 16.26
CA ALA A 59 -8.88 -21.97 16.92
C ALA A 59 -10.20 -21.92 16.13
N ALA A 60 -10.38 -20.93 15.27
CA ALA A 60 -11.61 -20.76 14.48
C ALA A 60 -11.58 -21.54 13.16
N THR A 61 -10.40 -21.64 12.51
CA THR A 61 -10.27 -22.25 11.17
C THR A 61 -9.58 -23.61 11.21
N GLY A 62 -8.91 -23.96 12.32
CA GLY A 62 -8.07 -25.16 12.45
C GLY A 62 -6.78 -25.11 11.59
N ALA A 63 -6.54 -24.02 10.88
CA ALA A 63 -5.37 -23.86 10.04
C ALA A 63 -4.13 -23.52 10.87
N TRP A 64 -2.97 -23.99 10.45
CA TRP A 64 -1.69 -23.60 11.03
C TRP A 64 -1.29 -22.23 10.51
N GLU A 65 -1.12 -21.27 11.42
CA GLU A 65 -0.66 -19.93 11.10
C GLU A 65 0.79 -19.77 11.55
N ILE A 66 1.62 -19.29 10.65
CA ILE A 66 3.00 -18.94 10.92
C ILE A 66 3.02 -17.45 11.30
N GLY A 67 3.54 -17.15 12.48
CA GLY A 67 3.68 -15.76 12.93
C GLY A 67 4.88 -15.04 12.30
N GLY A 68 5.18 -13.87 12.82
CA GLY A 68 6.35 -13.09 12.46
C GLY A 68 6.39 -12.65 10.99
N VAL A 69 7.58 -12.30 10.54
CA VAL A 69 7.83 -11.83 9.15
C VAL A 69 7.57 -12.95 8.14
N CYS A 70 7.92 -14.20 8.46
CA CYS A 70 7.69 -15.35 7.58
C CYS A 70 6.19 -15.58 7.34
N GLY A 71 5.36 -15.49 8.38
CA GLY A 71 3.91 -15.59 8.23
C GLY A 71 3.34 -14.46 7.39
N MET A 72 3.78 -13.23 7.62
CA MET A 72 3.36 -12.08 6.82
C MET A 72 3.75 -12.24 5.34
N ILE A 73 4.99 -12.68 5.05
CA ILE A 73 5.42 -12.95 3.68
C ILE A 73 4.56 -14.04 3.05
N THR A 74 4.32 -15.15 3.76
CA THR A 74 3.50 -16.25 3.27
C THR A 74 2.06 -15.81 2.95
N ALA A 75 1.48 -14.95 3.77
CA ALA A 75 0.13 -14.42 3.55
C ALA A 75 0.04 -13.45 2.37
N ILE A 76 1.05 -12.58 2.18
CA ILE A 76 1.03 -11.52 1.17
C ILE A 76 1.60 -12.01 -0.18
N PHE A 77 2.55 -12.97 -0.17
CA PHE A 77 3.27 -13.41 -1.37
C PHE A 77 2.35 -13.85 -2.53
N PRO A 78 1.31 -14.68 -2.31
CA PRO A 78 0.42 -15.08 -3.41
C PRO A 78 -0.26 -13.87 -4.06
N THR A 79 -0.72 -12.93 -3.26
CA THR A 79 -1.39 -11.70 -3.72
C THR A 79 -0.47 -10.82 -4.54
N VAL A 80 0.74 -10.57 -4.06
CA VAL A 80 1.76 -9.75 -4.76
C VAL A 80 2.23 -10.45 -6.03
N PHE A 81 2.50 -11.75 -5.97
CA PHE A 81 2.97 -12.53 -7.11
C PHE A 81 1.92 -12.59 -8.23
N LEU A 82 0.68 -12.96 -7.90
CA LEU A 82 -0.40 -13.04 -8.88
C LEU A 82 -0.79 -11.66 -9.41
N GLY A 83 -0.78 -10.64 -8.56
CA GLY A 83 -0.99 -9.24 -8.96
C GLY A 83 0.09 -8.76 -9.93
N GLY A 84 1.35 -9.04 -9.64
CA GLY A 84 2.47 -8.72 -10.53
C GLY A 84 2.39 -9.45 -11.87
N LEU A 85 2.01 -10.74 -11.85
CA LEU A 85 1.78 -11.54 -13.06
C LEU A 85 0.64 -10.95 -13.90
N PHE A 86 -0.48 -10.59 -13.25
CA PHE A 86 -1.61 -9.95 -13.91
C PHE A 86 -1.21 -8.61 -14.55
N GLY A 87 -0.49 -7.76 -13.82
CA GLY A 87 0.02 -6.48 -14.35
C GLY A 87 0.94 -6.68 -15.56
N LYS A 88 1.80 -7.71 -15.52
CA LYS A 88 2.67 -8.08 -16.64
C LYS A 88 1.88 -8.53 -17.86
N VAL A 89 0.91 -9.41 -17.70
CA VAL A 89 0.02 -9.87 -18.76
C VAL A 89 -0.76 -8.69 -19.36
N LEU A 90 -1.27 -7.78 -18.52
CA LEU A 90 -1.98 -6.58 -18.97
C LEU A 90 -1.09 -5.66 -19.81
N ALA A 91 0.18 -5.54 -19.44
CA ALA A 91 1.15 -4.75 -20.20
C ALA A 91 1.54 -5.44 -21.54
N ASP A 92 1.88 -6.73 -21.50
CA ASP A 92 2.36 -7.47 -22.67
C ASP A 92 1.26 -7.73 -23.71
N SER A 93 0.00 -7.88 -23.27
CA SER A 93 -1.16 -8.02 -24.18
C SER A 93 -1.52 -6.72 -24.91
N GLY A 94 -0.95 -5.58 -24.53
CA GLY A 94 -1.32 -4.27 -25.07
C GLY A 94 -2.64 -3.73 -24.51
N ALA A 95 -3.31 -4.45 -23.61
CA ALA A 95 -4.56 -4.01 -23.01
C ALA A 95 -4.39 -2.72 -22.20
N ALA A 96 -3.31 -2.61 -21.43
CA ALA A 96 -2.99 -1.39 -20.67
C ALA A 96 -2.83 -0.18 -21.62
N GLN A 97 -2.19 -0.37 -22.77
CA GLN A 97 -2.02 0.69 -23.78
C GLN A 97 -3.36 1.08 -24.41
N SER A 98 -4.21 0.13 -24.72
CA SER A 98 -5.53 0.36 -25.31
C SER A 98 -6.45 1.12 -24.36
N ILE A 99 -6.53 0.68 -23.10
CA ILE A 99 -7.30 1.35 -22.04
C ILE A 99 -6.78 2.77 -21.85
N SER A 100 -5.47 2.93 -21.67
CA SER A 100 -4.84 4.23 -21.48
C SER A 100 -5.09 5.18 -22.66
N SER A 101 -4.93 4.72 -23.90
CA SER A 101 -5.16 5.56 -25.08
C SER A 101 -6.62 6.00 -25.19
N THR A 102 -7.55 5.12 -24.89
CA THR A 102 -8.99 5.44 -24.87
C THR A 102 -9.30 6.51 -23.82
N LEU A 103 -8.80 6.33 -22.59
CA LEU A 103 -9.00 7.29 -21.51
C LEU A 103 -8.38 8.66 -21.83
N VAL A 104 -7.15 8.67 -22.35
CA VAL A 104 -6.46 9.90 -22.73
C VAL A 104 -7.20 10.62 -23.86
N ASN A 105 -7.54 9.91 -24.92
CA ASN A 105 -8.21 10.53 -26.08
C ASN A 105 -9.60 11.05 -25.73
N LYS A 106 -10.36 10.32 -24.89
CA LYS A 106 -11.74 10.69 -24.56
C LYS A 106 -11.84 11.77 -23.48
N PHE A 107 -10.97 11.75 -22.47
CA PHE A 107 -11.13 12.58 -21.29
C PHE A 107 -10.04 13.63 -21.09
N VAL A 108 -8.83 13.41 -21.60
CA VAL A 108 -7.69 14.29 -21.39
C VAL A 108 -7.45 15.22 -22.59
N MET A 109 -7.36 14.66 -23.80
CA MET A 109 -7.03 15.42 -25.03
C MET A 109 -8.04 16.52 -25.41
N PRO A 110 -9.35 16.43 -25.08
CA PRO A 110 -10.28 17.52 -25.40
C PRO A 110 -9.95 18.85 -24.71
N VAL A 111 -8.96 18.87 -23.81
CA VAL A 111 -8.53 20.09 -23.11
C VAL A 111 -7.25 20.64 -23.72
N ASN A 112 -7.29 21.88 -24.19
CA ASN A 112 -6.17 22.52 -24.90
C ASN A 112 -5.01 23.01 -24.00
N ASN A 113 -5.08 22.82 -22.68
CA ASN A 113 -4.05 23.29 -21.75
C ASN A 113 -3.32 22.07 -21.16
N LYS A 114 -1.99 22.02 -21.33
CA LYS A 114 -1.14 20.91 -20.84
C LYS A 114 -1.25 20.69 -19.32
N GLU A 115 -1.29 21.76 -18.55
CA GLU A 115 -1.46 21.68 -17.10
C GLU A 115 -2.81 21.06 -16.73
N LYS A 116 -3.88 21.48 -17.37
CA LYS A 116 -5.21 20.90 -17.16
C LYS A 116 -5.29 19.45 -17.65
N GLN A 117 -4.55 19.10 -18.70
CA GLN A 117 -4.43 17.71 -19.16
C GLN A 117 -3.75 16.83 -18.08
N ALA A 118 -2.65 17.30 -17.50
CA ALA A 118 -1.96 16.60 -16.44
C ALA A 118 -2.88 16.40 -15.20
N LYS A 119 -3.54 17.47 -14.77
CA LYS A 119 -4.49 17.40 -13.63
C LYS A 119 -5.65 16.42 -13.88
N ARG A 120 -6.20 16.40 -15.11
CA ARG A 120 -7.24 15.43 -15.48
C ARG A 120 -6.71 13.99 -15.52
N ALA A 121 -5.49 13.79 -15.98
CA ALA A 121 -4.88 12.47 -16.01
C ALA A 121 -4.68 11.93 -14.58
N VAL A 122 -4.17 12.75 -13.67
CA VAL A 122 -4.07 12.41 -12.25
C VAL A 122 -5.44 12.02 -11.70
N LEU A 123 -6.47 12.84 -11.92
CA LEU A 123 -7.82 12.55 -11.46
C LEU A 123 -8.35 11.20 -11.99
N ILE A 124 -8.13 10.91 -13.28
CA ILE A 124 -8.57 9.65 -13.88
C ILE A 124 -7.85 8.45 -13.25
N MET A 125 -6.55 8.56 -13.02
CA MET A 125 -5.78 7.50 -12.37
C MET A 125 -6.29 7.23 -10.95
N LEU A 126 -6.54 8.29 -10.16
CA LEU A 126 -7.11 8.17 -8.82
C LEU A 126 -8.52 7.55 -8.85
N LEU A 127 -9.36 7.94 -9.81
CA LEU A 127 -10.69 7.35 -9.96
C LEU A 127 -10.66 5.86 -10.32
N ILE A 128 -9.71 5.42 -11.16
CA ILE A 128 -9.54 4.00 -11.48
C ILE A 128 -9.17 3.22 -10.22
N GLU A 129 -8.20 3.73 -9.47
CA GLU A 129 -7.76 3.12 -8.19
C GLU A 129 -8.92 3.04 -7.20
N CYS A 130 -9.67 4.13 -7.06
CA CYS A 130 -10.86 4.23 -6.22
C CYS A 130 -11.92 3.18 -6.60
N ILE A 131 -12.26 3.06 -7.88
CA ILE A 131 -13.26 2.09 -8.37
C ILE A 131 -12.82 0.66 -8.07
N LEU A 132 -11.55 0.32 -8.31
CA LEU A 132 -11.02 -1.00 -8.02
C LEU A 132 -11.08 -1.32 -6.53
N THR A 133 -10.66 -0.39 -5.70
CA THR A 133 -10.62 -0.57 -4.25
C THR A 133 -12.01 -0.73 -3.65
N TYR A 134 -12.96 0.13 -4.02
CA TYR A 134 -14.34 -0.01 -3.58
C TYR A 134 -15.03 -1.23 -4.20
N GLY A 135 -14.57 -1.70 -5.34
CA GLY A 135 -14.95 -2.97 -5.93
C GLY A 135 -14.43 -4.20 -5.18
N GLY A 136 -13.69 -4.01 -4.09
CA GLY A 136 -13.16 -5.09 -3.25
C GLY A 136 -11.80 -5.64 -3.72
N VAL A 137 -11.13 -4.93 -4.64
CA VAL A 137 -9.76 -5.29 -5.04
C VAL A 137 -8.79 -4.74 -4.01
N ASP A 138 -7.96 -5.61 -3.44
CA ASP A 138 -6.92 -5.18 -2.50
C ASP A 138 -5.98 -4.15 -3.13
N GLY A 139 -5.53 -3.17 -2.34
CA GLY A 139 -4.70 -2.06 -2.80
C GLY A 139 -3.41 -2.49 -3.49
N PHE A 140 -2.75 -3.56 -3.02
CA PHE A 140 -1.56 -4.07 -3.69
C PHE A 140 -1.87 -4.64 -5.09
N VAL A 141 -2.99 -5.34 -5.24
CA VAL A 141 -3.43 -5.85 -6.55
C VAL A 141 -3.83 -4.70 -7.46
N ALA A 142 -4.56 -3.72 -6.93
CA ALA A 142 -4.98 -2.53 -7.66
C ALA A 142 -3.76 -1.77 -8.23
N ILE A 143 -2.70 -1.56 -7.44
CA ILE A 143 -1.46 -0.93 -7.92
C ILE A 143 -0.86 -1.70 -9.11
N PHE A 144 -0.75 -3.03 -9.02
CA PHE A 144 -0.18 -3.81 -10.11
C PHE A 144 -1.02 -3.74 -11.40
N ALA A 145 -2.33 -3.67 -11.29
CA ALA A 145 -3.24 -3.51 -12.41
C ALA A 145 -3.18 -2.09 -13.02
N THR A 146 -3.13 -1.07 -12.18
CA THR A 146 -3.19 0.34 -12.61
C THR A 146 -1.84 0.87 -13.07
N PHE A 147 -0.72 0.33 -12.54
CA PHE A 147 0.62 0.81 -12.86
C PHE A 147 0.94 0.86 -14.36
N PRO A 148 0.74 -0.22 -15.17
CA PRO A 148 0.98 -0.15 -16.60
C PRO A 148 0.10 0.88 -17.31
N ILE A 149 -1.17 1.01 -16.91
CA ILE A 149 -2.11 1.99 -17.46
C ILE A 149 -1.61 3.41 -17.18
N ALA A 150 -1.25 3.67 -15.92
CA ALA A 150 -0.75 4.96 -15.46
C ALA A 150 0.57 5.35 -16.14
N MET A 151 1.48 4.40 -16.34
CA MET A 151 2.74 4.63 -17.05
C MET A 151 2.53 5.02 -18.52
N TYR A 152 1.59 4.37 -19.22
CA TYR A 152 1.23 4.75 -20.58
C TYR A 152 0.57 6.13 -20.64
N MET A 153 -0.35 6.43 -19.73
CA MET A 153 -0.97 7.75 -19.64
C MET A 153 0.07 8.84 -19.40
N ALA A 154 0.95 8.64 -18.43
CA ALA A 154 2.01 9.58 -18.09
C ALA A 154 2.94 9.85 -19.27
N SER A 155 3.34 8.81 -20.02
CA SER A 155 4.20 8.94 -21.19
C SER A 155 3.54 9.73 -22.34
N ARG A 156 2.22 9.61 -22.51
CA ARG A 156 1.47 10.31 -23.56
C ARG A 156 1.28 11.80 -23.28
N ILE A 157 1.21 12.16 -22.01
CA ILE A 157 0.90 13.54 -21.56
C ILE A 157 2.18 14.29 -21.21
N GLY A 158 3.28 13.57 -20.98
CA GLY A 158 4.57 14.14 -20.56
C GLY A 158 4.72 14.31 -19.05
N ILE A 159 3.93 13.59 -18.25
CA ILE A 159 4.11 13.53 -16.79
C ILE A 159 5.39 12.75 -16.49
N PRO A 160 6.25 13.24 -15.56
CA PRO A 160 7.47 12.53 -15.18
C PRO A 160 7.15 11.13 -14.64
N ARG A 161 7.75 10.09 -15.22
CA ARG A 161 7.49 8.69 -14.85
C ARG A 161 7.69 8.41 -13.37
N ARG A 162 8.61 9.14 -12.70
CA ARG A 162 8.88 9.03 -11.26
C ARG A 162 7.68 9.41 -10.38
N MET A 163 6.73 10.18 -10.90
CA MET A 163 5.54 10.58 -10.14
C MET A 163 4.48 9.47 -10.10
N VAL A 164 4.47 8.57 -11.08
CA VAL A 164 3.46 7.51 -11.15
C VAL A 164 3.47 6.58 -9.94
N PRO A 165 4.63 6.00 -9.52
CA PRO A 165 4.66 5.16 -8.33
C PRO A 165 4.25 5.91 -7.06
N ALA A 166 4.69 7.17 -6.91
CA ALA A 166 4.35 7.98 -5.76
C ALA A 166 2.85 8.25 -5.67
N MET A 167 2.23 8.58 -6.78
CA MET A 167 0.79 8.83 -6.86
C MET A 167 -0.02 7.57 -6.52
N LEU A 168 0.30 6.43 -7.10
CA LEU A 168 -0.37 5.17 -6.81
C LEU A 168 -0.17 4.71 -5.37
N ALA A 169 1.04 4.90 -4.81
CA ALA A 169 1.32 4.58 -3.41
C ALA A 169 0.54 5.47 -2.44
N LEU A 170 0.37 6.75 -2.75
CA LEU A 170 -0.43 7.68 -1.94
C LEU A 170 -1.92 7.32 -2.01
N SER A 171 -2.45 7.02 -3.21
CA SER A 171 -3.83 6.58 -3.38
C SER A 171 -4.09 5.24 -2.66
N CYS A 172 -3.13 4.32 -2.69
CA CYS A 172 -3.21 3.08 -1.91
C CYS A 172 -3.37 3.34 -0.39
N GLY A 173 -2.87 4.46 0.12
CA GLY A 173 -3.09 4.88 1.51
C GLY A 173 -4.57 5.12 1.84
N ALA A 174 -5.37 5.58 0.88
CA ALA A 174 -6.81 5.73 1.03
C ALA A 174 -7.53 4.38 1.23
N ASN A 175 -6.94 3.29 0.73
CA ASN A 175 -7.45 1.94 0.89
C ASN A 175 -7.41 1.45 2.35
N SER A 176 -6.70 2.13 3.22
CA SER A 176 -6.68 1.87 4.66
C SER A 176 -7.77 2.62 5.43
N ALA A 177 -8.61 3.41 4.75
CA ALA A 177 -9.74 4.08 5.38
C ALA A 177 -10.73 3.03 5.93
N PRO A 178 -11.37 3.30 7.10
CA PRO A 178 -12.44 2.44 7.60
C PRO A 178 -13.53 2.19 6.54
N PHE A 179 -14.17 1.02 6.59
CA PHE A 179 -15.18 0.59 5.62
C PHE A 179 -14.62 0.05 4.29
N VAL A 180 -13.36 0.26 3.97
CA VAL A 180 -12.75 -0.37 2.79
C VAL A 180 -12.31 -1.79 3.13
N LEU A 181 -12.61 -2.76 2.27
CA LEU A 181 -12.20 -4.17 2.41
C LEU A 181 -10.73 -4.36 2.04
N SER A 182 -9.84 -3.79 2.85
CA SER A 182 -8.39 -3.98 2.72
C SER A 182 -7.88 -4.98 3.75
N ILE A 183 -6.74 -5.62 3.48
CA ILE A 183 -6.09 -6.55 4.41
C ILE A 183 -5.86 -5.88 5.77
N ASN A 184 -5.44 -4.62 5.80
CA ASN A 184 -5.20 -3.87 7.02
C ASN A 184 -6.46 -3.76 7.89
N ASN A 185 -7.60 -3.46 7.29
CA ASN A 185 -8.86 -3.35 7.99
C ASN A 185 -9.39 -4.71 8.43
N ILE A 186 -9.24 -5.74 7.61
CA ILE A 186 -9.65 -7.12 7.96
C ILE A 186 -8.90 -7.61 9.20
N ILE A 187 -7.60 -7.35 9.30
CA ILE A 187 -6.81 -7.71 10.49
C ILE A 187 -7.33 -6.95 11.74
N CYS A 188 -7.53 -5.63 11.61
CA CYS A 188 -8.08 -4.84 12.71
C CYS A 188 -9.48 -5.32 13.14
N MET A 189 -10.35 -5.64 12.16
CA MET A 189 -11.70 -6.17 12.42
C MET A 189 -11.66 -7.50 13.16
N SER A 190 -10.75 -8.40 12.79
CA SER A 190 -10.63 -9.70 13.47
C SER A 190 -10.20 -9.57 14.94
N ILE A 191 -9.29 -8.63 15.23
CA ILE A 191 -8.81 -8.36 16.59
C ILE A 191 -9.88 -7.63 17.43
N LEU A 192 -10.53 -6.63 16.84
CA LEU A 192 -11.52 -5.79 17.52
C LEU A 192 -12.93 -6.37 17.51
N GLN A 193 -13.14 -7.54 16.90
CA GLN A 193 -14.44 -8.21 16.76
C GLN A 193 -15.50 -7.28 16.15
N THR A 194 -15.12 -6.46 15.16
CA THR A 194 -15.99 -5.54 14.46
C THR A 194 -16.39 -6.08 13.09
N SER A 195 -17.46 -5.54 12.49
CA SER A 195 -17.91 -5.93 11.16
C SER A 195 -17.27 -5.07 10.06
N PRO A 196 -17.20 -5.56 8.81
CA PRO A 196 -16.75 -4.76 7.67
C PRO A 196 -17.55 -3.47 7.46
N GLY A 197 -18.81 -3.44 7.89
CA GLY A 197 -19.69 -2.26 7.85
C GLY A 197 -19.55 -1.32 9.06
N ALA A 198 -18.60 -1.54 9.94
CA ALA A 198 -18.37 -0.64 11.06
C ALA A 198 -17.85 0.71 10.57
N ALA A 199 -18.38 1.80 11.11
CA ALA A 199 -17.98 3.18 10.80
C ALA A 199 -18.02 3.57 9.30
N PRO A 200 -19.11 3.35 8.56
CA PRO A 200 -19.16 3.63 7.13
C PRO A 200 -19.03 5.13 6.82
N ILE A 201 -19.67 5.99 7.61
CA ILE A 201 -19.67 7.44 7.39
C ILE A 201 -18.28 8.04 7.61
N PRO A 202 -17.62 7.86 8.77
CA PRO A 202 -16.27 8.38 8.96
C PRO A 202 -15.25 7.75 8.00
N GLY A 203 -15.42 6.47 7.63
CA GLY A 203 -14.60 5.81 6.63
C GLY A 203 -14.68 6.46 5.26
N PHE A 204 -15.89 6.74 4.79
CA PHE A 204 -16.10 7.39 3.50
C PHE A 204 -15.59 8.85 3.50
N ILE A 205 -15.80 9.58 4.59
CA ILE A 205 -15.28 10.94 4.72
C ILE A 205 -13.75 10.95 4.70
N SER A 206 -13.10 10.07 5.47
CA SER A 206 -11.63 9.99 5.51
C SER A 206 -11.06 9.59 4.15
N PHE A 207 -11.68 8.66 3.45
CA PHE A 207 -11.31 8.28 2.09
C PHE A 207 -11.33 9.49 1.13
N ILE A 208 -12.44 10.23 1.09
CA ILE A 208 -12.57 11.42 0.24
C ILE A 208 -11.51 12.47 0.60
N VAL A 209 -11.28 12.73 1.88
CA VAL A 209 -10.28 13.72 2.33
C VAL A 209 -8.87 13.30 1.89
N ILE A 210 -8.52 12.02 2.00
CA ILE A 210 -7.22 11.49 1.56
C ILE A 210 -7.08 11.63 0.04
N GLU A 211 -8.07 11.21 -0.73
CA GLU A 211 -8.03 11.29 -2.21
C GLU A 211 -7.94 12.73 -2.71
N ILE A 212 -8.67 13.66 -2.09
CA ILE A 212 -8.55 15.09 -2.40
C ILE A 212 -7.13 15.58 -2.07
N GLY A 213 -6.57 15.19 -0.93
CA GLY A 213 -5.20 15.54 -0.56
C GLY A 213 -4.17 15.01 -1.55
N VAL A 214 -4.29 13.76 -1.97
CA VAL A 214 -3.44 13.12 -2.99
C VAL A 214 -3.55 13.86 -4.32
N TYR A 215 -4.76 14.18 -4.73
CA TYR A 215 -5.00 14.97 -5.96
C TYR A 215 -4.27 16.31 -5.92
N PHE A 216 -4.38 17.07 -4.83
CA PHE A 216 -3.70 18.34 -4.69
C PHE A 216 -2.17 18.19 -4.73
N ILE A 217 -1.61 17.24 -3.99
CA ILE A 217 -0.16 16.97 -3.95
C ILE A 217 0.37 16.59 -5.35
N CYS A 218 -0.36 15.75 -6.08
CA CYS A 218 0.07 15.26 -7.39
C CYS A 218 -0.24 16.22 -8.54
N SER A 219 -1.10 17.21 -8.33
CA SER A 219 -1.51 18.18 -9.35
C SER A 219 -0.74 19.51 -9.29
N THR A 220 0.10 19.70 -8.26
CA THR A 220 0.99 20.84 -8.11
C THR A 220 2.33 20.58 -8.77
#